data_aeaebe1c00d200a76ce9f8521e4e5b64
#
_entry.id   aeaebe1c00d200a76ce9f8521e4e5b64
#
_cell.length_a   1.000
_cell.length_b   1.000
_cell.length_c   1.000
_cell.angle_alpha   90.00
_cell.angle_beta   90.00
_cell.angle_gamma   90.00
#
_symmetry.space_group_name_H-M   'P 1'
#
loop_
_entity.id
_entity.type
_entity.pdbx_description
1 polymer ?
#
loop_
_entity_poly.entity_id
_entity_poly.type
_entity_poly.pdbx_seq_one_letter_code
_entity_poly.pdbx_strand_id
1 'polypeptide(L)'
;MSPFKAKPRWTRRRVLAVMMAIATVAVLGGVHSVSATPTNTEDALIETLIQRVAAMTSLTFIRNGATATSTEAANHMRDKYAYFRRDIVTAEDFIRLCGTRSEVTLQPYRVRRQDGSEQLTGELLGAELRELRLKT
;
A
#
# COMPACT_ATOMS: atom_id res chain seq x y z
N MET A 1 35.84 0.87 -42.14
CA MET A 1 35.30 -0.25 -42.95
C MET A 1 34.18 -0.91 -42.15
N SER A 2 32.96 -0.66 -42.54
CA SER A 2 31.79 -1.27 -41.90
C SER A 2 31.27 -2.40 -42.74
N PRO A 3 31.01 -3.59 -42.23
CA PRO A 3 30.24 -4.60 -42.94
C PRO A 3 28.76 -4.41 -42.68
N PHE A 4 28.02 -4.24 -43.76
CA PHE A 4 26.58 -4.28 -43.88
C PHE A 4 26.00 -5.53 -43.23
N LYS A 5 25.07 -5.37 -42.28
CA LYS A 5 24.18 -6.44 -41.83
C LYS A 5 22.87 -6.42 -42.61
N ALA A 6 22.71 -7.45 -43.43
CA ALA A 6 21.49 -7.69 -44.21
C ALA A 6 20.28 -7.95 -43.29
N LYS A 7 19.17 -7.34 -43.64
CA LYS A 7 17.86 -7.59 -43.02
C LYS A 7 17.30 -8.90 -43.57
N PRO A 8 16.69 -9.78 -42.74
CA PRO A 8 16.01 -10.96 -43.24
C PRO A 8 14.68 -10.55 -43.90
N ARG A 9 14.52 -10.97 -45.14
CA ARG A 9 13.29 -10.82 -45.92
C ARG A 9 12.29 -11.87 -45.45
N TRP A 10 11.19 -11.44 -44.85
CA TRP A 10 10.05 -12.31 -44.55
C TRP A 10 9.27 -12.58 -45.85
N THR A 11 9.37 -13.79 -46.35
CA THR A 11 8.55 -14.30 -47.42
C THR A 11 7.13 -14.57 -46.94
N ARG A 12 6.17 -13.90 -47.57
CA ARG A 12 4.76 -14.14 -47.40
C ARG A 12 4.42 -15.52 -47.98
N ARG A 13 4.11 -16.47 -47.14
CA ARG A 13 3.39 -17.66 -47.57
C ARG A 13 1.90 -17.48 -47.20
N ARG A 14 1.11 -17.29 -48.25
CA ARG A 14 -0.35 -17.40 -48.19
C ARG A 14 -0.71 -18.85 -47.90
N VAL A 15 -1.44 -19.11 -46.86
CA VAL A 15 -2.21 -20.35 -46.69
C VAL A 15 -3.67 -19.91 -46.59
N LEU A 16 -4.40 -20.42 -47.56
CA LEU A 16 -5.84 -20.21 -47.71
C LEU A 16 -6.63 -21.01 -46.67
N ALA A 17 -7.53 -20.33 -46.07
CA ALA A 17 -8.88 -20.63 -45.62
C ALA A 17 -9.30 -22.08 -45.34
N VAL A 18 -9.77 -22.28 -44.12
CA VAL A 18 -10.99 -23.06 -43.89
C VAL A 18 -11.85 -22.28 -42.91
N MET A 19 -13.00 -21.78 -43.42
CA MET A 19 -14.03 -21.20 -42.56
C MET A 19 -14.67 -22.34 -41.75
N MET A 20 -14.54 -22.31 -40.44
CA MET A 20 -15.48 -22.90 -39.51
C MET A 20 -16.05 -21.80 -38.65
N ALA A 21 -17.31 -21.49 -38.90
CA ALA A 21 -18.11 -20.63 -38.06
C ALA A 21 -18.35 -21.32 -36.71
N ILE A 22 -17.59 -20.92 -35.70
CA ILE A 22 -17.92 -21.22 -34.32
C ILE A 22 -18.48 -19.92 -33.75
N ALA A 23 -19.79 -19.93 -33.49
CA ALA A 23 -20.46 -18.88 -32.76
C ALA A 23 -19.89 -18.86 -31.33
N THR A 24 -18.88 -18.03 -31.09
CA THR A 24 -18.40 -17.71 -29.75
C THR A 24 -19.37 -16.70 -29.16
N VAL A 25 -20.21 -17.17 -28.25
CA VAL A 25 -20.93 -16.30 -27.31
C VAL A 25 -19.86 -15.56 -26.51
N ALA A 26 -19.62 -14.30 -26.88
CA ALA A 26 -18.81 -13.41 -26.08
C ALA A 26 -19.61 -13.08 -24.81
N VAL A 27 -19.36 -13.81 -23.73
CA VAL A 27 -19.70 -13.38 -22.40
C VAL A 27 -18.78 -12.19 -22.09
N LEU A 28 -19.31 -10.99 -22.31
CA LEU A 28 -18.75 -9.75 -21.82
C LEU A 28 -18.87 -9.76 -20.28
N GLY A 29 -18.00 -10.55 -19.65
CA GLY A 29 -17.71 -10.41 -18.24
C GLY A 29 -17.00 -9.07 -18.04
N GLY A 30 -17.76 -8.01 -17.77
CA GLY A 30 -17.20 -6.76 -17.34
C GLY A 30 -16.36 -7.01 -16.09
N VAL A 31 -15.04 -6.95 -16.20
CA VAL A 31 -14.15 -6.83 -15.06
C VAL A 31 -14.43 -5.47 -14.42
N HIS A 32 -15.42 -5.46 -13.52
CA HIS A 32 -15.60 -4.34 -12.63
C HIS A 32 -14.37 -4.35 -11.72
N SER A 33 -13.44 -3.45 -11.98
CA SER A 33 -12.40 -3.12 -11.00
C SER A 33 -13.12 -2.53 -9.80
N VAL A 34 -13.44 -3.37 -8.82
CA VAL A 34 -13.93 -2.93 -7.53
C VAL A 34 -12.76 -2.19 -6.90
N SER A 35 -12.81 -0.85 -6.91
CA SER A 35 -11.93 -0.04 -6.08
C SER A 35 -12.23 -0.42 -4.64
N ALA A 36 -11.30 -1.17 -4.04
CA ALA A 36 -11.39 -1.53 -2.64
C ALA A 36 -11.14 -0.26 -1.82
N THR A 37 -12.20 0.27 -1.24
CA THR A 37 -12.15 1.38 -0.27
C THR A 37 -12.57 0.84 1.09
N PRO A 38 -12.01 1.36 2.20
CA PRO A 38 -12.43 0.95 3.53
C PRO A 38 -13.93 1.22 3.74
N THR A 39 -14.56 0.36 4.52
CA THR A 39 -15.90 0.64 5.04
C THR A 39 -15.85 1.83 6.01
N ASN A 40 -16.99 2.45 6.30
CA ASN A 40 -17.04 3.56 7.25
C ASN A 40 -16.49 3.16 8.64
N THR A 41 -16.67 1.90 9.05
CA THR A 41 -16.13 1.37 10.32
C THR A 41 -14.60 1.28 10.28
N GLU A 42 -14.02 0.74 9.20
CA GLU A 42 -12.55 0.65 9.06
C GLU A 42 -11.91 2.03 8.92
N ASP A 43 -12.57 2.94 8.22
CA ASP A 43 -12.11 4.34 8.10
C ASP A 43 -12.08 5.03 9.48
N ALA A 44 -13.11 4.84 10.30
CA ALA A 44 -13.16 5.37 11.66
C ALA A 44 -12.07 4.78 12.57
N LEU A 45 -11.76 3.48 12.42
CA LEU A 45 -10.66 2.84 13.14
C LEU A 45 -9.29 3.43 12.71
N ILE A 46 -9.08 3.63 11.42
CA ILE A 46 -7.86 4.23 10.87
C ILE A 46 -7.67 5.65 11.41
N GLU A 47 -8.71 6.49 11.36
CA GLU A 47 -8.65 7.84 11.90
C GLU A 47 -8.37 7.85 13.40
N THR A 48 -8.97 6.92 14.15
CA THR A 48 -8.72 6.77 15.60
C THR A 48 -7.26 6.37 15.86
N LEU A 49 -6.69 5.45 15.06
CA LEU A 49 -5.27 5.09 15.18
C LEU A 49 -4.36 6.29 14.93
N ILE A 50 -4.62 7.09 13.91
CA ILE A 50 -3.85 8.30 13.60
C ILE A 50 -3.94 9.30 14.74
N GLN A 51 -5.13 9.50 15.32
CA GLN A 51 -5.33 10.38 16.47
C GLN A 51 -4.57 9.87 17.70
N ARG A 52 -4.55 8.57 17.95
CA ARG A 52 -3.75 7.97 19.04
C ARG A 52 -2.27 8.23 18.83
N VAL A 53 -1.74 8.06 17.62
CA VAL A 53 -0.35 8.39 17.31
C VAL A 53 -0.06 9.84 17.63
N ALA A 54 -0.90 10.78 17.21
CA ALA A 54 -0.72 12.22 17.51
C ALA A 54 -0.69 12.51 19.01
N ALA A 55 -1.41 11.73 19.83
CA ALA A 55 -1.47 11.86 21.29
C ALA A 55 -0.27 11.22 22.00
N MET A 56 0.56 10.42 21.34
CA MET A 56 1.73 9.74 21.93
C MET A 56 2.93 10.68 22.08
N THR A 57 2.75 11.82 22.73
CA THR A 57 3.75 12.90 22.83
C THR A 57 5.04 12.52 23.58
N SER A 58 5.01 11.45 24.36
CA SER A 58 6.19 10.90 25.06
C SER A 58 7.07 10.01 24.17
N LEU A 59 6.64 9.67 22.95
CA LEU A 59 7.37 8.86 22.02
C LEU A 59 8.07 9.72 20.97
N THR A 60 9.27 9.27 20.56
CA THR A 60 9.98 9.81 19.40
C THR A 60 9.85 8.83 18.25
N PHE A 61 9.31 9.27 17.13
CA PHE A 61 9.20 8.46 15.92
C PHE A 61 10.47 8.58 15.09
N ILE A 62 10.89 7.47 14.47
CA ILE A 62 12.12 7.40 13.68
C ILE A 62 11.79 6.87 12.29
N ARG A 63 12.14 7.68 11.28
CA ARG A 63 11.98 7.36 9.86
C ARG A 63 13.26 7.68 9.11
N ASN A 64 13.82 6.69 8.42
CA ASN A 64 15.04 6.86 7.62
C ASN A 64 16.19 7.52 8.39
N GLY A 65 16.34 7.18 9.67
CA GLY A 65 17.36 7.77 10.55
C GLY A 65 17.03 9.16 11.10
N ALA A 66 15.96 9.80 10.64
CA ALA A 66 15.50 11.08 11.16
C ALA A 66 14.43 10.88 12.23
N THR A 67 14.42 11.75 13.24
CA THR A 67 13.42 11.78 14.29
C THR A 67 12.26 12.69 13.92
N ALA A 68 11.06 12.34 14.41
CA ALA A 68 9.84 13.09 14.24
C ALA A 68 9.04 13.08 15.55
N THR A 69 8.27 14.12 15.76
CA THR A 69 7.28 14.18 16.83
C THR A 69 6.07 13.29 16.51
N SER A 70 5.25 13.00 17.51
CA SER A 70 3.99 12.26 17.33
C SER A 70 3.05 12.96 16.34
N THR A 71 2.98 14.27 16.35
CA THR A 71 2.17 15.05 15.40
C THR A 71 2.68 14.92 13.97
N GLU A 72 3.99 15.04 13.76
CA GLU A 72 4.61 14.87 12.44
C GLU A 72 4.42 13.45 11.92
N ALA A 73 4.56 12.44 12.77
CA ALA A 73 4.30 11.05 12.42
C ALA A 73 2.84 10.82 12.02
N ALA A 74 1.89 11.35 12.78
CA ALA A 74 0.47 11.26 12.46
C ALA A 74 0.12 11.94 11.13
N ASN A 75 0.68 13.13 10.86
CA ASN A 75 0.49 13.84 9.60
C ASN A 75 1.05 13.04 8.42
N HIS A 76 2.25 12.47 8.57
CA HIS A 76 2.83 11.61 7.55
C HIS A 76 1.97 10.35 7.27
N MET A 77 1.38 9.77 8.30
CA MET A 77 0.45 8.63 8.13
C MET A 77 -0.81 9.04 7.38
N ARG A 78 -1.35 10.26 7.62
CA ARG A 78 -2.49 10.80 6.85
C ARG A 78 -2.15 10.99 5.38
N ASP A 79 -0.97 11.55 5.08
CA ASP A 79 -0.53 11.75 3.70
C ASP A 79 -0.39 10.41 2.98
N LYS A 80 0.20 9.41 3.63
CA LYS A 80 0.28 8.05 3.07
C LYS A 80 -1.11 7.42 2.93
N TYR A 81 -2.02 7.61 3.88
CA TYR A 81 -3.38 7.11 3.79
C TYR A 81 -4.12 7.70 2.60
N ALA A 82 -3.99 8.99 2.36
CA ALA A 82 -4.56 9.64 1.17
C ALA A 82 -3.96 9.06 -0.12
N TYR A 83 -2.66 8.83 -0.15
CA TYR A 83 -1.96 8.27 -1.31
C TYR A 83 -2.36 6.83 -1.62
N PHE A 84 -2.44 5.97 -0.59
CA PHE A 84 -2.76 4.55 -0.74
C PHE A 84 -4.25 4.24 -0.56
N ARG A 85 -5.12 5.24 -0.58
CA ARG A 85 -6.56 5.09 -0.29
C ARG A 85 -7.24 3.95 -1.05
N ARG A 86 -6.84 3.71 -2.30
CA ARG A 86 -7.42 2.68 -3.17
C ARG A 86 -6.92 1.26 -2.88
N ASP A 87 -5.83 1.13 -2.13
CA ASP A 87 -5.19 -0.14 -1.80
C ASP A 87 -5.46 -0.56 -0.35
N ILE A 88 -6.20 0.27 0.40
CA ILE A 88 -6.52 0.07 1.80
C ILE A 88 -8.00 -0.29 1.93
N VAL A 89 -8.28 -1.47 2.46
CA VAL A 89 -9.63 -1.97 2.76
C VAL A 89 -9.85 -2.03 4.27
N THR A 90 -8.83 -2.40 5.03
CA THR A 90 -8.87 -2.61 6.47
C THR A 90 -7.86 -1.73 7.20
N ALA A 91 -8.02 -1.61 8.52
CA ALA A 91 -7.03 -0.92 9.35
C ALA A 91 -5.69 -1.66 9.37
N GLU A 92 -5.67 -2.96 9.16
CA GLU A 92 -4.44 -3.76 8.99
C GLU A 92 -3.70 -3.38 7.70
N ASP A 93 -4.42 -3.14 6.60
CA ASP A 93 -3.82 -2.64 5.35
C ASP A 93 -3.21 -1.26 5.55
N PHE A 94 -3.90 -0.38 6.29
CA PHE A 94 -3.38 0.93 6.66
C PHE A 94 -2.05 0.80 7.44
N ILE A 95 -1.99 -0.04 8.46
CA ILE A 95 -0.76 -0.27 9.23
C ILE A 95 0.35 -0.76 8.31
N ARG A 96 0.07 -1.74 7.46
CA ARG A 96 1.04 -2.31 6.53
C ARG A 96 1.60 -1.28 5.55
N LEU A 97 0.74 -0.46 4.95
CA LEU A 97 1.12 0.50 3.90
C LEU A 97 1.59 1.85 4.47
N CYS A 98 1.03 2.30 5.59
CA CYS A 98 1.25 3.66 6.10
C CYS A 98 2.10 3.71 7.37
N GLY A 99 2.14 2.65 8.17
CA GLY A 99 2.76 2.65 9.50
C GLY A 99 3.98 1.76 9.67
N THR A 100 4.37 0.98 8.66
CA THR A 100 5.38 -0.08 8.85
C THR A 100 6.76 0.31 8.34
N ARG A 101 6.87 0.90 7.15
CA ARG A 101 8.16 1.21 6.52
C ARG A 101 8.08 2.33 5.50
N SER A 102 9.25 2.83 5.14
CA SER A 102 9.41 3.75 4.00
C SER A 102 9.29 3.00 2.68
N GLU A 103 8.50 3.49 1.75
CA GLU A 103 8.41 2.93 0.39
C GLU A 103 9.66 3.23 -0.45
N VAL A 104 10.40 4.26 -0.09
CA VAL A 104 11.61 4.68 -0.83
C VAL A 104 12.83 3.88 -0.38
N THR A 105 13.05 3.78 0.94
CA THR A 105 14.26 3.15 1.51
C THR A 105 14.04 1.73 1.99
N LEU A 106 12.78 1.29 2.08
CA LEU A 106 12.33 0.02 2.64
C LEU A 106 12.72 -0.19 4.13
N GLN A 107 13.25 0.85 4.77
CA GLN A 107 13.59 0.80 6.19
C GLN A 107 12.33 0.83 7.05
N PRO A 108 12.26 -0.01 8.09
CA PRO A 108 11.14 -0.03 9.02
C PRO A 108 11.09 1.26 9.84
N TYR A 109 9.87 1.73 10.10
CA TYR A 109 9.65 2.81 11.06
C TYR A 109 9.79 2.29 12.47
N ARG A 110 10.39 3.08 13.36
CA ARG A 110 10.61 2.75 14.76
C ARG A 110 10.07 3.84 15.66
N VAL A 111 9.77 3.48 16.88
CA VAL A 111 9.48 4.44 17.95
C VAL A 111 10.45 4.21 19.08
N ARG A 112 10.88 5.30 19.71
CA ARG A 112 11.76 5.31 20.89
C ARG A 112 11.00 5.87 22.07
N ARG A 113 11.08 5.17 23.19
CA ARG A 113 10.56 5.61 24.48
C ARG A 113 11.57 6.52 25.19
N GLN A 114 11.12 7.19 26.28
CA GLN A 114 11.99 8.05 27.08
C GLN A 114 13.15 7.29 27.76
N ASP A 115 12.99 6.00 28.04
CA ASP A 115 14.05 5.13 28.58
C ASP A 115 15.08 4.70 27.51
N GLY A 116 14.93 5.13 26.27
CA GLY A 116 15.79 4.79 25.14
C GLY A 116 15.43 3.48 24.44
N SER A 117 14.48 2.69 24.94
CA SER A 117 14.04 1.46 24.28
C SER A 117 13.31 1.76 22.98
N GLU A 118 13.50 0.90 21.98
CA GLU A 118 12.88 1.02 20.67
C GLU A 118 12.03 -0.20 20.32
N GLN A 119 10.99 0.03 19.55
CA GLN A 119 10.19 -1.02 18.93
C GLN A 119 9.79 -0.62 17.51
N LEU A 120 9.28 -1.56 16.72
CA LEU A 120 8.74 -1.28 15.40
C LEU A 120 7.41 -0.53 15.53
N THR A 121 7.23 0.52 14.73
CA THR A 121 5.97 1.29 14.71
C THR A 121 4.80 0.43 14.29
N GLY A 122 4.99 -0.51 13.33
CA GLY A 122 3.94 -1.44 12.92
C GLY A 122 3.46 -2.34 14.06
N GLU A 123 4.34 -2.78 14.96
CA GLU A 123 3.97 -3.56 16.15
C GLU A 123 3.17 -2.73 17.15
N LEU A 124 3.60 -1.49 17.40
CA LEU A 124 2.86 -0.55 18.24
C LEU A 124 1.43 -0.34 17.71
N LEU A 125 1.29 -0.01 16.43
CA LEU A 125 -0.01 0.21 15.80
C LEU A 125 -0.88 -1.04 15.81
N GLY A 126 -0.29 -2.22 15.60
CA GLY A 126 -1.00 -3.49 15.71
C GLY A 126 -1.55 -3.75 17.10
N ALA A 127 -0.81 -3.39 18.15
CA ALA A 127 -1.29 -3.47 19.53
C ALA A 127 -2.45 -2.50 19.79
N GLU A 128 -2.33 -1.24 19.35
CA GLU A 128 -3.39 -0.24 19.46
C GLU A 128 -4.67 -0.65 18.72
N LEU A 129 -4.53 -1.23 17.53
CA LEU A 129 -5.67 -1.71 16.76
C LEU A 129 -6.40 -2.85 17.47
N ARG A 130 -5.67 -3.80 18.05
CA ARG A 130 -6.28 -4.89 18.83
C ARG A 130 -7.09 -4.34 19.99
N GLU A 131 -6.58 -3.36 20.71
CA GLU A 131 -7.34 -2.70 21.80
C GLU A 131 -8.60 -2.01 21.29
N LEU A 132 -8.52 -1.33 20.14
CA LEU A 132 -9.71 -0.67 19.56
C LEU A 132 -10.78 -1.68 19.18
N ARG A 133 -10.41 -2.78 18.54
CA ARG A 133 -11.35 -3.84 18.14
C ARG A 133 -12.02 -4.54 19.33
N LEU A 134 -11.36 -4.60 20.49
CA LEU A 134 -11.97 -5.16 21.72
C LEU A 134 -13.02 -4.24 22.35
N LYS A 135 -13.03 -2.94 21.99
CA LYS A 135 -13.94 -1.93 22.53
C LYS A 135 -15.13 -1.63 21.61
N THR A 136 -15.13 -2.23 20.41
CA THR A 136 -16.20 -2.09 19.42
C THR A 136 -17.13 -3.30 19.47
#